data_58800706c0e656d5613dd6ce92e798a1
#
_entry.id   58800706c0e656d5613dd6ce92e798a1
#
_cell.length_a   1.000
_cell.length_b   1.000
_cell.length_c   1.000
_cell.angle_alpha   90.00
_cell.angle_beta   90.00
_cell.angle_gamma   90.00
#
_symmetry.space_group_name_H-M   'P 1'
#
loop_
_entity.id
_entity.type
_entity.pdbx_description
1 polymer ?
#
loop_
_entity_poly.entity_id
_entity_poly.type
_entity_poly.pdbx_seq_one_letter_code
_entity_poly.pdbx_strand_id
1 'polypeptide(L)'
;MQRRLVFLLSLVALIVASTAAATGSLAARPGPAPVGLYPDLRAVVPQQVQLVNQQQREWLRFSNGIANTGAGPWALRPEPPPASATDVVSAVQEIRDSTAFYRCGMQPKQVSVCHNIVSESVTGTFLFHPTHNHWHLGAVALFEVRKGSPTGPVVGGLSNKTSFCLIDLYKLDGNSPTSEKTFWDCYSSYQGVSAGWVDQYHQSTDGQELDITGIPNATDYYLVTTSNPDGNYLESDLSNNSAWVKFTLSTESNGNRKVAVTANSPCDSPGMCGEVSANR
;
A
#
# COMPACT_ATOMS: atom_id res chain seq x y z
N MET A 1 -69.58 -32.42 67.08
CA MET A 1 -68.51 -31.45 67.41
C MET A 1 -67.18 -32.15 67.29
N GLN A 2 -66.52 -32.06 66.18
CA GLN A 2 -65.25 -32.70 65.94
C GLN A 2 -64.15 -31.61 65.83
N ARG A 3 -63.18 -31.67 66.72
CA ARG A 3 -61.96 -30.83 66.67
C ARG A 3 -60.99 -31.48 65.76
N ARG A 4 -60.61 -30.73 64.68
CA ARG A 4 -59.51 -31.11 63.78
C ARG A 4 -58.19 -30.55 64.30
N LEU A 5 -57.22 -31.44 64.59
CA LEU A 5 -55.88 -31.15 64.99
C LEU A 5 -55.08 -30.86 63.74
N VAL A 6 -54.46 -29.70 63.65
CA VAL A 6 -53.58 -29.33 62.57
C VAL A 6 -52.16 -29.57 63.03
N PHE A 7 -51.44 -30.49 62.39
CA PHE A 7 -49.99 -30.69 62.54
C PHE A 7 -49.22 -29.75 61.67
N LEU A 8 -48.45 -28.88 62.22
CA LEU A 8 -47.42 -28.08 61.52
C LEU A 8 -46.15 -28.91 61.44
N LEU A 9 -45.78 -29.29 60.15
CA LEU A 9 -44.50 -29.85 59.86
C LEU A 9 -43.53 -28.68 59.54
N SER A 10 -42.55 -28.50 60.41
CA SER A 10 -41.45 -27.56 60.15
C SER A 10 -40.41 -28.22 59.25
N LEU A 11 -40.29 -27.71 58.00
CA LEU A 11 -39.27 -28.14 57.08
C LEU A 11 -37.98 -27.31 57.30
N VAL A 12 -36.95 -27.96 57.85
CA VAL A 12 -35.61 -27.36 57.97
C VAL A 12 -34.87 -27.55 56.62
N ALA A 13 -34.72 -26.47 55.88
CA ALA A 13 -33.92 -26.47 54.64
C ALA A 13 -32.45 -26.31 55.05
N LEU A 14 -31.68 -27.35 54.80
CA LEU A 14 -30.20 -27.32 54.93
C LEU A 14 -29.62 -26.65 53.66
N ILE A 15 -29.13 -25.43 53.75
CA ILE A 15 -28.41 -24.73 52.69
C ILE A 15 -26.97 -25.21 52.71
N VAL A 16 -26.61 -26.07 51.77
CA VAL A 16 -25.21 -26.42 51.48
C VAL A 16 -24.62 -25.34 50.59
N ALA A 17 -23.80 -24.47 51.15
CA ALA A 17 -23.05 -23.47 50.38
C ALA A 17 -21.86 -24.17 49.68
N SER A 18 -21.99 -24.40 48.39
CA SER A 18 -20.89 -24.87 47.54
C SER A 18 -19.98 -23.70 47.23
N THR A 19 -18.81 -23.62 47.85
CA THR A 19 -17.74 -22.70 47.47
C THR A 19 -17.07 -23.24 46.21
N ALA A 20 -17.50 -22.76 45.04
CA ALA A 20 -16.77 -22.97 43.81
C ALA A 20 -15.49 -22.11 43.88
N ALA A 21 -14.34 -22.78 44.03
CA ALA A 21 -13.05 -22.13 43.85
C ALA A 21 -12.91 -21.76 42.38
N ALA A 22 -13.03 -20.47 42.06
CA ALA A 22 -12.72 -19.97 40.76
C ALA A 22 -11.20 -20.10 40.50
N THR A 23 -10.78 -21.14 39.80
CA THR A 23 -9.44 -21.22 39.22
C THR A 23 -9.37 -20.17 38.12
N GLY A 24 -9.03 -18.96 38.50
CA GLY A 24 -8.71 -17.90 37.55
C GLY A 24 -7.49 -18.35 36.74
N SER A 25 -7.72 -18.78 35.49
CA SER A 25 -6.66 -18.88 34.50
C SER A 25 -6.06 -17.49 34.38
N LEU A 26 -4.85 -17.29 34.90
CA LEU A 26 -4.06 -16.12 34.63
C LEU A 26 -3.76 -16.16 33.13
N ALA A 27 -4.59 -15.47 32.35
CA ALA A 27 -4.25 -15.18 30.95
C ALA A 27 -2.87 -14.55 30.99
N ALA A 28 -1.90 -15.20 30.31
CA ALA A 28 -0.56 -14.68 30.20
C ALA A 28 -0.68 -13.24 29.68
N ARG A 29 -0.08 -12.28 30.39
CA ARG A 29 0.04 -10.90 29.91
C ARG A 29 0.60 -10.99 28.51
N PRO A 30 -0.03 -10.35 27.49
CA PRO A 30 0.59 -10.26 26.18
C PRO A 30 2.00 -9.72 26.38
N GLY A 31 3.01 -10.44 25.89
CA GLY A 31 4.36 -9.92 25.85
C GLY A 31 4.39 -8.56 25.13
N PRO A 32 5.43 -7.74 25.32
CA PRO A 32 5.58 -6.53 24.53
C PRO A 32 5.43 -6.91 23.05
N ALA A 33 4.66 -6.11 22.30
CA ALA A 33 4.51 -6.33 20.86
C ALA A 33 5.91 -6.43 20.23
N PRO A 34 6.13 -7.35 19.28
CA PRO A 34 7.43 -7.47 18.63
C PRO A 34 7.84 -6.11 18.08
N VAL A 35 9.04 -5.66 18.41
CA VAL A 35 9.61 -4.40 17.93
C VAL A 35 10.00 -4.62 16.47
N GLY A 36 9.05 -4.37 15.56
CA GLY A 36 9.27 -4.48 14.11
C GLY A 36 9.64 -3.13 13.51
N LEU A 37 10.43 -3.16 12.44
CA LEU A 37 10.68 -2.03 11.58
C LEU A 37 9.61 -2.02 10.49
N TYR A 38 8.76 -1.01 10.52
CA TYR A 38 7.67 -0.84 9.55
C TYR A 38 8.14 0.00 8.35
N PRO A 39 7.62 -0.29 7.14
CA PRO A 39 7.72 0.65 6.03
C PRO A 39 6.89 1.91 6.33
N ASP A 40 7.10 2.94 5.52
CA ASP A 40 6.32 4.18 5.44
C ASP A 40 6.16 4.53 3.96
N LEU A 41 4.97 4.28 3.41
CA LEU A 41 4.73 4.25 1.98
C LEU A 41 4.21 5.60 1.51
N ARG A 42 5.06 6.37 0.86
CA ARG A 42 4.72 7.70 0.40
C ARG A 42 4.68 7.78 -1.13
N ALA A 43 3.68 8.43 -1.68
CA ALA A 43 3.69 8.75 -3.10
C ALA A 43 4.76 9.81 -3.39
N VAL A 44 5.56 9.57 -4.43
CA VAL A 44 6.43 10.58 -5.01
C VAL A 44 5.58 11.58 -5.79
N VAL A 45 5.96 12.85 -5.79
CA VAL A 45 5.26 13.88 -6.58
C VAL A 45 5.18 13.44 -8.04
N PRO A 46 3.98 13.38 -8.66
CA PRO A 46 3.82 12.97 -10.05
C PRO A 46 4.68 13.80 -11.00
N GLN A 47 5.23 13.17 -12.02
CA GLN A 47 6.13 13.80 -12.97
C GLN A 47 5.76 13.50 -14.41
N GLN A 48 6.46 14.15 -15.34
CA GLN A 48 6.27 13.93 -16.77
C GLN A 48 4.79 14.01 -17.18
N VAL A 49 4.04 14.90 -16.50
CA VAL A 49 2.59 15.03 -16.71
C VAL A 49 2.34 15.64 -18.07
N GLN A 50 1.68 14.89 -18.93
CA GLN A 50 1.40 15.33 -20.30
C GLN A 50 0.06 14.85 -20.81
N LEU A 51 -0.44 15.53 -21.82
CA LEU A 51 -1.63 15.11 -22.55
C LEU A 51 -1.20 14.34 -23.80
N VAL A 52 -1.75 13.15 -23.98
CA VAL A 52 -1.54 12.30 -25.16
C VAL A 52 -2.87 12.05 -25.82
N ASN A 53 -2.96 12.39 -27.12
CA ASN A 53 -4.12 12.10 -27.95
C ASN A 53 -3.92 10.76 -28.66
N GLN A 54 -4.73 9.77 -28.34
CA GLN A 54 -4.66 8.43 -28.91
C GLN A 54 -6.05 7.83 -29.07
N GLN A 55 -6.36 7.25 -30.22
CA GLN A 55 -7.62 6.58 -30.51
C GLN A 55 -8.87 7.44 -30.19
N GLN A 56 -8.83 8.72 -30.57
CA GLN A 56 -9.89 9.70 -30.31
C GLN A 56 -10.17 9.95 -28.82
N ARG A 57 -9.20 9.65 -27.95
CA ARG A 57 -9.24 9.93 -26.53
C ARG A 57 -8.08 10.83 -26.11
N GLU A 58 -8.28 11.54 -25.02
CA GLU A 58 -7.29 12.39 -24.38
C GLU A 58 -6.83 11.73 -23.09
N TRP A 59 -5.57 11.31 -23.04
CA TRP A 59 -4.99 10.65 -21.90
C TRP A 59 -4.08 11.60 -21.14
N LEU A 60 -4.36 11.80 -19.85
CA LEU A 60 -3.42 12.41 -18.94
C LEU A 60 -2.43 11.33 -18.52
N ARG A 61 -1.21 11.38 -19.04
CA ARG A 61 -0.12 10.45 -18.71
C ARG A 61 0.84 11.10 -17.74
N PHE A 62 1.40 10.29 -16.86
CA PHE A 62 2.31 10.75 -15.81
C PHE A 62 3.18 9.61 -15.28
N SER A 63 4.34 9.95 -14.72
CA SER A 63 5.15 9.03 -13.93
C SER A 63 4.73 9.08 -12.47
N ASN A 64 4.65 7.92 -11.83
CA ASN A 64 4.36 7.75 -10.41
C ASN A 64 5.45 6.96 -9.73
N GLY A 65 5.72 7.26 -8.46
CA GLY A 65 6.64 6.50 -7.62
C GLY A 65 6.05 6.21 -6.25
N ILE A 66 6.41 5.07 -5.68
CA ILE A 66 6.12 4.69 -4.31
C ILE A 66 7.44 4.64 -3.57
N ALA A 67 7.64 5.57 -2.65
CA ALA A 67 8.81 5.64 -1.79
C ALA A 67 8.54 4.89 -0.48
N ASN A 68 9.54 4.20 0.02
CA ASN A 68 9.53 3.69 1.39
C ASN A 68 10.46 4.54 2.26
N THR A 69 9.89 5.47 3.02
CA THR A 69 10.63 6.35 3.95
C THR A 69 10.73 5.76 5.36
N GLY A 70 10.18 4.56 5.56
CA GLY A 70 10.17 3.89 6.87
C GLY A 70 11.48 3.26 7.28
N ALA A 71 11.48 2.70 8.48
CA ALA A 71 12.65 2.07 9.08
C ALA A 71 12.88 0.65 8.54
N GLY A 72 11.85 -0.02 8.04
CA GLY A 72 11.90 -1.40 7.53
C GLY A 72 11.50 -1.52 6.07
N PRO A 73 11.79 -2.66 5.44
CA PRO A 73 11.39 -2.92 4.07
C PRO A 73 9.88 -3.16 3.97
N TRP A 74 9.27 -2.74 2.88
CA TRP A 74 7.97 -3.23 2.46
C TRP A 74 8.20 -4.52 1.68
N ALA A 75 8.09 -5.66 2.35
CA ALA A 75 8.45 -6.98 1.84
C ALA A 75 7.22 -7.88 1.77
N LEU A 76 6.95 -8.46 0.60
CA LEU A 76 5.75 -9.25 0.34
C LEU A 76 6.07 -10.55 -0.37
N ARG A 77 5.43 -11.61 0.06
CA ARG A 77 5.50 -12.94 -0.57
C ARG A 77 4.11 -13.51 -0.82
N PRO A 78 3.95 -14.37 -1.81
CA PRO A 78 2.70 -15.08 -2.01
C PRO A 78 2.54 -16.21 -0.98
N GLU A 79 1.29 -16.47 -0.56
CA GLU A 79 0.93 -17.58 0.29
C GLU A 79 -0.44 -18.16 -0.13
N PRO A 80 -0.52 -19.38 -0.60
CA PRO A 80 0.59 -20.28 -0.96
C PRO A 80 1.40 -19.74 -2.15
N PRO A 81 2.60 -20.26 -2.43
CA PRO A 81 3.28 -19.96 -3.68
C PRO A 81 2.38 -20.29 -4.88
N PRO A 82 2.30 -19.43 -5.90
CA PRO A 82 1.45 -19.68 -7.04
C PRO A 82 1.94 -20.91 -7.83
N ALA A 83 1.02 -21.76 -8.20
CA ALA A 83 1.31 -22.97 -8.99
C ALA A 83 1.22 -22.69 -10.51
N SER A 84 0.48 -21.65 -10.89
CA SER A 84 0.27 -21.26 -12.29
C SER A 84 0.09 -19.75 -12.45
N ALA A 85 0.26 -19.25 -13.68
CA ALA A 85 0.00 -17.84 -14.02
C ALA A 85 -1.46 -17.41 -13.91
N THR A 86 -2.40 -18.33 -13.72
CA THR A 86 -3.82 -18.02 -13.52
C THR A 86 -4.20 -17.90 -12.06
N ASP A 87 -3.28 -18.19 -11.16
CA ASP A 87 -3.56 -18.12 -9.73
C ASP A 87 -3.65 -16.67 -9.26
N VAL A 88 -4.60 -16.42 -8.36
CA VAL A 88 -4.65 -15.22 -7.54
C VAL A 88 -4.44 -15.69 -6.11
N VAL A 89 -3.34 -15.30 -5.51
CA VAL A 89 -2.93 -15.79 -4.19
C VAL A 89 -2.79 -14.64 -3.20
N SER A 90 -2.91 -14.93 -1.91
CA SER A 90 -2.73 -13.93 -0.88
C SER A 90 -1.29 -13.38 -0.88
N ALA A 91 -1.15 -12.09 -0.67
CA ALA A 91 0.13 -11.45 -0.37
C ALA A 91 0.30 -11.38 1.15
N VAL A 92 1.37 -11.97 1.64
CA VAL A 92 1.77 -11.90 3.05
C VAL A 92 2.87 -10.86 3.17
N GLN A 93 2.62 -9.84 3.98
CA GLN A 93 3.62 -8.84 4.33
C GLN A 93 4.43 -9.33 5.54
N GLU A 94 5.74 -9.20 5.43
CA GLU A 94 6.70 -9.54 6.47
C GLU A 94 7.21 -8.28 7.16
N ILE A 95 7.05 -8.19 8.48
CA ILE A 95 7.66 -7.15 9.32
C ILE A 95 8.93 -7.73 9.95
N ARG A 96 10.01 -6.98 9.93
CA ARG A 96 11.34 -7.41 10.34
C ARG A 96 11.90 -6.56 11.47
N ASP A 97 12.83 -7.10 12.24
CA ASP A 97 13.52 -6.39 13.33
C ASP A 97 14.83 -5.73 12.87
N SER A 98 15.21 -5.91 11.62
CA SER A 98 16.47 -5.43 11.06
C SER A 98 16.29 -5.04 9.59
N THR A 99 17.04 -4.03 9.14
CA THR A 99 17.17 -3.66 7.73
C THR A 99 18.01 -4.65 6.94
N ALA A 100 18.78 -5.52 7.62
CA ALA A 100 19.44 -6.66 6.99
C ALA A 100 18.38 -7.61 6.45
N PHE A 101 18.24 -7.65 5.14
CA PHE A 101 17.17 -8.34 4.47
C PHE A 101 17.69 -9.57 3.74
N TYR A 102 17.02 -10.70 3.97
CA TYR A 102 17.31 -11.95 3.28
C TYR A 102 16.03 -12.49 2.66
N ARG A 103 16.09 -12.85 1.39
CA ARG A 103 14.96 -13.47 0.69
C ARG A 103 14.66 -14.82 1.30
N CYS A 104 13.52 -14.91 1.96
CA CYS A 104 13.06 -16.14 2.58
C CYS A 104 12.20 -16.95 1.61
N GLY A 105 12.56 -18.21 1.41
CA GLY A 105 11.68 -19.18 0.74
C GLY A 105 11.65 -19.20 -0.79
N MET A 106 12.29 -18.27 -1.47
CA MET A 106 12.26 -18.18 -2.94
C MET A 106 13.49 -18.81 -3.63
N GLN A 107 14.54 -19.10 -2.89
CA GLN A 107 15.74 -19.77 -3.42
C GLN A 107 16.07 -21.00 -2.55
N PRO A 108 16.10 -22.22 -3.12
CA PRO A 108 16.37 -23.45 -2.36
C PRO A 108 17.71 -23.48 -1.62
N LYS A 109 18.64 -22.59 -1.96
CA LYS A 109 19.99 -22.54 -1.38
C LYS A 109 20.16 -21.53 -0.24
N GLN A 110 19.13 -20.74 0.09
CA GLN A 110 19.22 -19.68 1.12
C GLN A 110 18.22 -19.86 2.27
N VAL A 111 17.82 -21.06 2.56
CA VAL A 111 16.80 -21.44 3.56
C VAL A 111 17.15 -21.02 4.99
N SER A 112 18.37 -20.60 5.26
CA SER A 112 18.83 -20.40 6.65
C SER A 112 18.64 -19.00 7.23
N VAL A 113 17.93 -18.07 6.56
CA VAL A 113 18.12 -16.65 6.86
C VAL A 113 16.82 -15.85 7.08
N CYS A 114 15.74 -16.51 7.48
CA CYS A 114 14.49 -15.85 7.84
C CYS A 114 14.40 -15.45 9.33
N HIS A 115 15.52 -15.29 10.00
CA HIS A 115 15.56 -15.11 11.45
C HIS A 115 15.11 -13.73 11.95
N ASN A 116 14.90 -12.76 11.07
CA ASN A 116 14.55 -11.42 11.47
C ASN A 116 13.10 -11.03 11.16
N ILE A 117 12.24 -11.98 10.78
CA ILE A 117 10.80 -11.76 10.67
C ILE A 117 10.19 -11.84 12.07
N VAL A 118 9.55 -10.77 12.50
CA VAL A 118 8.90 -10.68 13.82
C VAL A 118 7.39 -10.80 13.74
N SER A 119 6.80 -10.49 12.60
CA SER A 119 5.38 -10.73 12.33
C SER A 119 5.08 -10.83 10.84
N GLU A 120 3.96 -11.49 10.52
CA GLU A 120 3.44 -11.66 9.18
C GLU A 120 1.94 -11.37 9.17
N SER A 121 1.46 -10.76 8.09
CA SER A 121 0.05 -10.44 7.92
C SER A 121 -0.37 -10.58 6.46
N VAL A 122 -1.56 -11.13 6.23
CA VAL A 122 -2.18 -11.11 4.90
C VAL A 122 -2.68 -9.70 4.62
N THR A 123 -2.17 -9.06 3.57
CA THR A 123 -2.40 -7.64 3.30
C THR A 123 -2.97 -7.33 1.92
N GLY A 124 -2.85 -8.24 0.97
CA GLY A 124 -3.30 -8.01 -0.40
C GLY A 124 -3.29 -9.29 -1.21
N THR A 125 -3.13 -9.14 -2.51
CA THR A 125 -3.09 -10.27 -3.45
C THR A 125 -1.98 -10.11 -4.46
N PHE A 126 -1.38 -11.24 -4.85
CA PHE A 126 -0.58 -11.37 -6.05
C PHE A 126 -1.46 -11.86 -7.19
N LEU A 127 -1.33 -11.24 -8.35
CA LEU A 127 -1.95 -11.64 -9.61
C LEU A 127 -0.92 -11.58 -10.73
N PHE A 128 -0.96 -12.55 -11.64
CA PHE A 128 -0.09 -12.54 -12.81
C PHE A 128 -0.66 -11.61 -13.87
N HIS A 129 0.18 -10.70 -14.37
CA HIS A 129 -0.19 -9.79 -15.44
C HIS A 129 0.28 -10.35 -16.80
N PRO A 130 -0.63 -10.90 -17.63
CA PRO A 130 -0.22 -11.66 -18.81
C PRO A 130 0.46 -10.79 -19.88
N THR A 131 0.08 -9.51 -20.01
CA THR A 131 0.70 -8.57 -20.96
C THR A 131 2.14 -8.24 -20.56
N HIS A 132 2.41 -8.14 -19.25
CA HIS A 132 3.74 -7.86 -18.73
C HIS A 132 4.56 -9.13 -18.46
N ASN A 133 3.91 -10.29 -18.48
CA ASN A 133 4.51 -11.60 -18.19
C ASN A 133 5.22 -11.68 -16.83
N HIS A 134 4.62 -11.03 -15.81
CA HIS A 134 5.13 -11.08 -14.44
C HIS A 134 4.03 -10.84 -13.39
N TRP A 135 4.38 -11.00 -12.11
CA TRP A 135 3.47 -10.86 -10.98
C TRP A 135 3.32 -9.41 -10.55
N HIS A 136 2.08 -9.00 -10.25
CA HIS A 136 1.72 -7.71 -9.68
C HIS A 136 1.11 -7.87 -8.30
N LEU A 137 1.33 -6.88 -7.44
CA LEU A 137 0.57 -6.67 -6.22
C LEU A 137 -0.66 -5.83 -6.50
N GLY A 138 -1.81 -6.26 -5.99
CA GLY A 138 -3.09 -5.58 -6.20
C GLY A 138 -3.21 -4.28 -5.39
N ALA A 139 -3.82 -3.27 -5.98
CA ALA A 139 -4.24 -2.03 -5.30
C ALA A 139 -3.11 -1.30 -4.54
N VAL A 140 -1.93 -1.21 -5.13
CA VAL A 140 -0.76 -0.55 -4.51
C VAL A 140 -0.78 0.97 -4.66
N ALA A 141 -1.46 1.50 -5.68
CA ALA A 141 -1.61 2.92 -5.93
C ALA A 141 -3.02 3.29 -6.39
N LEU A 142 -3.43 4.53 -6.11
CA LEU A 142 -4.66 5.15 -6.60
C LEU A 142 -4.30 6.46 -7.27
N PHE A 143 -4.83 6.69 -8.47
CA PHE A 143 -4.68 7.91 -9.24
C PHE A 143 -6.02 8.58 -9.40
N GLU A 144 -6.11 9.89 -9.13
CA GLU A 144 -7.35 10.64 -9.22
C GLU A 144 -7.11 12.02 -9.81
N VAL A 145 -8.05 12.50 -10.64
CA VAL A 145 -8.13 13.94 -10.96
C VAL A 145 -9.19 14.57 -10.08
N ARG A 146 -8.79 15.54 -9.28
CA ARG A 146 -9.64 16.28 -8.35
C ARG A 146 -9.73 17.75 -8.74
N LYS A 147 -10.76 18.44 -8.27
CA LYS A 147 -11.02 19.84 -8.59
C LYS A 147 -10.99 20.74 -7.36
N GLY A 148 -10.38 21.90 -7.50
CA GLY A 148 -10.35 22.96 -6.47
C GLY A 148 -9.27 22.76 -5.41
N SER A 149 -9.03 21.53 -4.98
CA SER A 149 -7.98 21.17 -4.03
C SER A 149 -7.57 19.69 -4.18
N PRO A 150 -6.44 19.26 -3.58
CA PRO A 150 -6.04 17.85 -3.56
C PRO A 150 -7.05 16.93 -2.85
N THR A 151 -7.87 17.48 -1.98
CA THR A 151 -8.94 16.78 -1.25
C THR A 151 -10.33 17.10 -1.81
N GLY A 152 -10.41 17.84 -2.91
CA GLY A 152 -11.67 18.20 -3.57
C GLY A 152 -12.36 16.99 -4.22
N PRO A 153 -13.54 17.20 -4.82
CA PRO A 153 -14.27 16.12 -5.48
C PRO A 153 -13.49 15.55 -6.67
N VAL A 154 -13.61 14.24 -6.87
CA VAL A 154 -13.07 13.56 -8.06
C VAL A 154 -13.86 14.00 -9.29
N VAL A 155 -13.17 14.37 -10.34
CA VAL A 155 -13.77 14.88 -11.59
C VAL A 155 -14.22 13.71 -12.46
N GLY A 156 -15.51 13.67 -12.83
CA GLY A 156 -16.03 12.78 -13.85
C GLY A 156 -15.75 11.28 -13.63
N GLY A 157 -15.47 10.87 -12.38
CA GLY A 157 -15.10 9.49 -12.09
C GLY A 157 -13.66 9.13 -12.47
N LEU A 158 -12.80 10.12 -12.71
CA LEU A 158 -11.39 9.92 -13.04
C LEU A 158 -10.60 9.42 -11.83
N SER A 159 -10.71 8.12 -11.62
CA SER A 159 -10.05 7.38 -10.55
C SER A 159 -9.61 6.03 -11.09
N ASN A 160 -8.36 5.67 -10.87
CA ASN A 160 -7.78 4.39 -11.28
C ASN A 160 -6.95 3.80 -10.14
N LYS A 161 -7.41 2.66 -9.63
CA LYS A 161 -6.65 1.87 -8.66
C LYS A 161 -5.81 0.85 -9.41
N THR A 162 -4.51 0.94 -9.25
CA THR A 162 -3.54 0.22 -10.09
C THR A 162 -2.75 -0.81 -9.29
N SER A 163 -2.40 -1.89 -9.96
CA SER A 163 -1.51 -2.95 -9.48
C SER A 163 -0.15 -2.82 -10.14
N PHE A 164 0.90 -3.06 -9.38
CA PHE A 164 2.27 -3.02 -9.89
C PHE A 164 3.10 -4.19 -9.36
N CYS A 165 4.18 -4.51 -10.08
CA CYS A 165 5.31 -5.22 -9.52
C CYS A 165 6.15 -4.23 -8.71
N LEU A 166 6.64 -4.60 -7.56
CA LEU A 166 7.42 -3.73 -6.69
C LEU A 166 8.89 -4.10 -6.71
N ILE A 167 9.74 -3.12 -7.03
CA ILE A 167 11.21 -3.27 -7.08
C ILE A 167 11.92 -2.03 -6.54
N ASP A 168 13.17 -2.19 -6.15
CA ASP A 168 14.06 -1.08 -5.79
C ASP A 168 14.60 -0.41 -7.06
N LEU A 169 14.04 0.71 -7.48
CA LEU A 169 14.48 1.37 -8.69
C LEU A 169 15.59 2.40 -8.42
N TYR A 170 15.37 3.35 -7.50
CA TYR A 170 16.38 4.33 -7.11
C TYR A 170 16.32 4.66 -5.62
N LYS A 171 17.41 5.18 -5.07
CA LYS A 171 17.46 5.66 -3.69
C LYS A 171 16.80 7.03 -3.57
N LEU A 172 16.13 7.28 -2.46
CA LEU A 172 15.55 8.58 -2.13
C LEU A 172 16.64 9.66 -2.06
N ASP A 173 17.67 9.41 -1.29
CA ASP A 173 18.87 10.24 -1.16
C ASP A 173 20.06 9.40 -0.69
N GLY A 174 21.17 10.07 -0.36
CA GLY A 174 22.38 9.41 0.13
C GLY A 174 22.25 8.76 1.51
N ASN A 175 21.17 9.01 2.25
CA ASN A 175 20.96 8.55 3.62
C ASN A 175 20.04 7.32 3.70
N SER A 176 19.79 6.64 2.59
CA SER A 176 19.00 5.41 2.58
C SER A 176 19.55 4.41 3.62
N PRO A 177 18.70 3.84 4.50
CA PRO A 177 19.11 2.83 5.48
C PRO A 177 19.72 1.58 4.86
N THR A 178 19.36 1.28 3.61
CA THR A 178 19.92 0.15 2.86
C THR A 178 20.74 0.63 1.68
N SER A 179 22.02 0.17 1.63
CA SER A 179 22.95 0.59 0.57
C SER A 179 22.70 -0.11 -0.75
N GLU A 180 22.21 -1.33 -0.71
CA GLU A 180 22.05 -2.21 -1.85
C GLU A 180 20.58 -2.51 -2.16
N LYS A 181 20.28 -2.74 -3.44
CA LYS A 181 18.97 -3.23 -3.87
C LYS A 181 18.69 -4.61 -3.30
N THR A 182 17.48 -4.82 -2.79
CA THR A 182 17.00 -6.12 -2.36
C THR A 182 16.02 -6.71 -3.36
N PHE A 183 15.10 -5.89 -3.84
CA PHE A 183 14.07 -6.29 -4.80
C PHE A 183 14.52 -5.88 -6.20
N TRP A 184 14.86 -6.88 -7.04
CA TRP A 184 15.55 -6.65 -8.29
C TRP A 184 14.69 -6.79 -9.54
N ASP A 185 13.68 -7.66 -9.49
CA ASP A 185 12.96 -8.06 -10.67
C ASP A 185 11.49 -8.37 -10.39
N CYS A 186 10.69 -8.34 -11.44
CA CYS A 186 9.26 -8.61 -11.43
C CYS A 186 8.91 -10.08 -11.72
N TYR A 187 9.88 -10.92 -12.03
CA TYR A 187 9.64 -12.35 -12.30
C TYR A 187 9.54 -13.16 -11.02
N SER A 188 10.17 -12.68 -9.97
CA SER A 188 9.99 -13.20 -8.62
C SER A 188 8.62 -12.81 -8.09
N SER A 189 7.91 -13.73 -7.50
CA SER A 189 6.72 -13.42 -6.70
C SER A 189 7.07 -12.86 -5.31
N TYR A 190 8.34 -12.72 -4.97
CA TYR A 190 8.80 -12.01 -3.77
C TYR A 190 9.19 -10.59 -4.13
N GLN A 191 8.37 -9.64 -3.73
CA GLN A 191 8.45 -8.24 -4.18
C GLN A 191 8.46 -7.27 -3.02
N GLY A 192 8.85 -6.04 -3.27
CA GLY A 192 8.81 -5.00 -2.25
C GLY A 192 9.62 -3.77 -2.58
N VAL A 193 9.72 -2.88 -1.59
CA VAL A 193 10.55 -1.67 -1.64
C VAL A 193 11.36 -1.58 -0.37
N SER A 194 12.69 -1.59 -0.51
CA SER A 194 13.62 -1.44 0.62
C SER A 194 13.48 -0.08 1.30
N ALA A 195 13.80 -0.01 2.59
CA ALA A 195 13.83 1.26 3.31
C ALA A 195 14.77 2.28 2.64
N GLY A 196 14.26 3.46 2.33
CA GLY A 196 14.99 4.52 1.63
C GLY A 196 15.10 4.34 0.11
N TRP A 197 14.29 3.44 -0.47
CA TRP A 197 14.22 3.24 -1.91
C TRP A 197 12.87 3.65 -2.47
N VAL A 198 12.81 3.78 -3.78
CA VAL A 198 11.60 4.11 -4.56
C VAL A 198 11.43 3.08 -5.65
N ASP A 199 10.21 2.58 -5.78
CA ASP A 199 9.70 1.97 -6.99
C ASP A 199 9.02 3.04 -7.83
N GLN A 200 9.31 3.10 -9.13
CA GLN A 200 8.78 4.13 -10.01
C GLN A 200 8.37 3.58 -11.36
N TYR A 201 7.28 4.10 -11.86
CA TYR A 201 6.73 3.80 -13.17
C TYR A 201 6.78 5.02 -14.07
N HIS A 202 7.38 4.84 -15.26
CA HIS A 202 7.44 5.88 -16.28
C HIS A 202 6.06 6.10 -16.92
N GLN A 203 5.78 7.31 -17.34
CA GLN A 203 4.52 7.70 -18.00
C GLN A 203 4.10 6.84 -19.19
N SER A 204 5.04 6.13 -19.83
CA SER A 204 4.74 5.22 -20.96
C SER A 204 4.32 3.82 -20.52
N THR A 205 4.39 3.50 -19.23
CA THR A 205 3.95 2.21 -18.69
C THR A 205 2.43 2.17 -18.69
N ASP A 206 1.87 1.02 -19.02
CA ASP A 206 0.43 0.79 -18.95
C ASP A 206 -0.08 1.00 -17.52
N GLY A 207 -1.23 1.65 -17.38
CA GLY A 207 -1.80 2.03 -16.09
C GLY A 207 -1.31 3.39 -15.54
N GLN A 208 -0.33 4.04 -16.21
CA GLN A 208 0.14 5.39 -15.86
C GLN A 208 -0.63 6.48 -16.59
N GLU A 209 -1.95 6.30 -16.73
CA GLU A 209 -2.82 7.25 -17.42
C GLU A 209 -4.23 7.32 -16.84
N LEU A 210 -4.88 8.45 -17.07
CA LEU A 210 -6.32 8.67 -16.84
C LEU A 210 -6.95 9.23 -18.12
N ASP A 211 -8.11 8.68 -18.51
CA ASP A 211 -8.88 9.16 -19.68
C ASP A 211 -9.60 10.47 -19.29
N ILE A 212 -9.09 11.59 -19.74
CA ILE A 212 -9.65 12.91 -19.50
C ILE A 212 -10.48 13.46 -20.66
N THR A 213 -10.90 12.59 -21.57
CA THR A 213 -11.72 12.96 -22.71
C THR A 213 -12.99 13.68 -22.25
N GLY A 214 -13.23 14.86 -22.82
CA GLY A 214 -14.45 15.64 -22.54
C GLY A 214 -14.48 16.39 -21.22
N ILE A 215 -13.47 16.32 -20.35
CA ILE A 215 -13.44 17.20 -19.20
C ILE A 215 -13.20 18.66 -19.66
N PRO A 216 -13.85 19.68 -19.04
CA PRO A 216 -13.70 21.06 -19.46
C PRO A 216 -12.31 21.61 -19.15
N ASN A 217 -11.92 22.67 -19.88
CA ASN A 217 -10.74 23.45 -19.49
C ASN A 217 -10.93 24.08 -18.12
N ALA A 218 -9.89 24.06 -17.30
CA ALA A 218 -9.85 24.72 -15.99
C ALA A 218 -8.40 24.89 -15.51
N THR A 219 -8.22 25.71 -14.49
CA THR A 219 -6.90 26.06 -13.93
C THR A 219 -6.64 25.47 -12.55
N ASP A 220 -7.57 24.68 -12.04
CA ASP A 220 -7.61 24.19 -10.66
C ASP A 220 -7.83 22.69 -10.55
N TYR A 221 -7.29 21.93 -11.52
CA TYR A 221 -7.23 20.49 -11.44
C TYR A 221 -5.99 20.04 -10.64
N TYR A 222 -6.17 18.92 -9.96
CA TYR A 222 -5.12 18.24 -9.19
C TYR A 222 -5.06 16.77 -9.61
N LEU A 223 -3.92 16.35 -10.10
CA LEU A 223 -3.59 14.93 -10.21
C LEU A 223 -3.06 14.50 -8.84
N VAL A 224 -3.77 13.64 -8.17
CA VAL A 224 -3.42 13.10 -6.86
C VAL A 224 -3.04 11.62 -7.03
N THR A 225 -1.90 11.25 -6.49
CA THR A 225 -1.45 9.86 -6.39
C THR A 225 -1.40 9.46 -4.93
N THR A 226 -1.88 8.26 -4.60
CA THR A 226 -1.91 7.74 -3.22
C THR A 226 -1.36 6.33 -3.20
N SER A 227 -0.31 6.10 -2.43
CA SER A 227 0.22 4.77 -2.12
C SER A 227 -0.66 4.10 -1.07
N ASN A 228 -0.76 2.76 -1.09
CA ASN A 228 -1.56 2.00 -0.12
C ASN A 228 -2.97 2.59 0.11
N PRO A 229 -3.76 2.81 -0.95
CA PRO A 229 -5.00 3.60 -0.88
C PRO A 229 -6.08 3.00 0.02
N ASP A 230 -6.05 1.70 0.25
CA ASP A 230 -7.00 1.00 1.10
C ASP A 230 -6.51 0.83 2.55
N GLY A 231 -5.27 1.24 2.84
CA GLY A 231 -4.65 1.02 4.15
C GLY A 231 -4.43 -0.46 4.50
N ASN A 232 -4.39 -1.34 3.49
CA ASN A 232 -4.27 -2.78 3.71
C ASN A 232 -2.86 -3.20 4.08
N TYR A 233 -1.85 -2.50 3.57
CA TYR A 233 -0.46 -2.77 3.90
C TYR A 233 -0.09 -2.10 5.21
N LEU A 234 0.61 -2.86 6.07
CA LEU A 234 1.07 -2.36 7.36
C LEU A 234 2.21 -1.36 7.17
N GLU A 235 2.07 -0.18 7.72
CA GLU A 235 3.06 0.89 7.67
C GLU A 235 3.02 1.77 8.93
N SER A 236 4.04 2.60 9.10
CA SER A 236 4.19 3.43 10.30
C SER A 236 3.29 4.67 10.30
N ASP A 237 2.95 5.22 9.13
CA ASP A 237 2.13 6.42 8.99
C ASP A 237 1.26 6.37 7.74
N LEU A 238 -0.05 6.22 7.89
CA LEU A 238 -1.05 6.24 6.82
C LEU A 238 -1.47 7.67 6.39
N SER A 239 -1.03 8.70 7.08
CA SER A 239 -1.48 10.07 6.83
C SER A 239 -0.68 10.80 5.75
N ASN A 240 0.46 10.26 5.32
CA ASN A 240 1.42 10.87 4.42
C ASN A 240 1.50 10.22 3.02
N ASN A 241 0.60 9.29 2.70
CA ASN A 241 0.63 8.42 1.51
C ASN A 241 0.35 9.13 0.19
N SER A 242 -0.08 10.40 0.20
CA SER A 242 -0.52 11.09 -1.00
C SER A 242 0.41 12.20 -1.42
N ALA A 243 0.61 12.33 -2.74
CA ALA A 243 1.25 13.47 -3.36
C ALA A 243 0.42 13.98 -4.55
N TRP A 244 0.65 15.21 -4.97
CA TRP A 244 -0.16 15.79 -6.03
C TRP A 244 0.63 16.81 -6.86
N VAL A 245 0.13 17.03 -8.08
CA VAL A 245 0.44 18.22 -8.87
C VAL A 245 -0.84 18.96 -9.21
N LYS A 246 -0.78 20.29 -9.16
CA LYS A 246 -1.84 21.17 -9.69
C LYS A 246 -1.56 21.42 -11.17
N PHE A 247 -2.57 21.31 -12.01
CA PHE A 247 -2.40 21.57 -13.42
C PHE A 247 -3.55 22.40 -14.02
N THR A 248 -3.22 23.08 -15.09
CA THR A 248 -4.15 23.76 -15.97
C THR A 248 -4.37 22.92 -17.22
N LEU A 249 -5.62 22.76 -17.60
CA LEU A 249 -6.04 22.19 -18.87
C LEU A 249 -6.62 23.32 -19.72
N SER A 250 -6.01 23.61 -20.86
CA SER A 250 -6.37 24.75 -21.73
C SER A 250 -6.32 24.36 -23.19
N THR A 251 -6.94 25.17 -24.07
CA THR A 251 -6.85 24.99 -25.51
C THR A 251 -5.96 26.09 -26.10
N GLU A 252 -5.01 25.69 -26.92
CA GLU A 252 -4.12 26.59 -27.65
C GLU A 252 -4.82 27.21 -28.88
N SER A 253 -4.21 28.22 -29.48
CA SER A 253 -4.74 28.90 -30.67
C SER A 253 -4.90 28.00 -31.89
N ASN A 254 -4.15 26.92 -31.95
CA ASN A 254 -4.25 25.90 -33.01
C ASN A 254 -5.39 24.87 -32.78
N GLY A 255 -6.16 25.02 -31.68
CA GLY A 255 -7.23 24.11 -31.30
C GLY A 255 -6.79 22.90 -30.47
N ASN A 256 -5.50 22.67 -30.29
CA ASN A 256 -5.01 21.56 -29.47
C ASN A 256 -5.14 21.87 -27.98
N ARG A 257 -5.49 20.86 -27.20
CA ARG A 257 -5.48 20.98 -25.75
C ARG A 257 -4.08 20.71 -25.21
N LYS A 258 -3.75 21.33 -24.09
CA LYS A 258 -2.51 21.10 -23.35
C LYS A 258 -2.72 21.08 -21.85
N VAL A 259 -1.83 20.38 -21.21
CA VAL A 259 -1.65 20.35 -19.75
C VAL A 259 -0.43 21.20 -19.39
N ALA A 260 -0.54 21.99 -18.33
CA ALA A 260 0.59 22.72 -17.74
C ALA A 260 0.54 22.57 -16.22
N VAL A 261 1.57 21.96 -15.65
CA VAL A 261 1.73 21.86 -14.19
C VAL A 261 2.12 23.21 -13.63
N THR A 262 1.42 23.66 -12.59
CA THR A 262 1.57 25.01 -12.00
C THR A 262 2.01 24.99 -10.53
N ALA A 263 1.82 23.86 -9.84
CA ALA A 263 2.27 23.64 -8.46
C ALA A 263 2.30 22.15 -8.14
N ASN A 264 2.93 21.80 -7.05
CA ASN A 264 2.97 20.42 -6.53
C ASN A 264 2.92 20.38 -5.01
N SER A 265 2.62 19.21 -4.46
CA SER A 265 2.72 18.96 -3.02
C SER A 265 4.14 19.20 -2.53
N PRO A 266 4.33 19.66 -1.29
CA PRO A 266 5.65 19.74 -0.70
C PRO A 266 6.36 18.38 -0.74
N CYS A 267 7.66 18.40 -0.97
CA CYS A 267 8.54 17.25 -0.85
C CYS A 267 9.71 17.62 0.05
N ASP A 268 10.12 16.72 0.90
CA ASP A 268 11.13 16.93 1.94
C ASP A 268 12.54 16.46 1.51
N SER A 269 12.64 15.87 0.32
CA SER A 269 13.91 15.50 -0.29
C SER A 269 13.81 15.54 -1.82
N PRO A 270 14.92 15.65 -2.55
CA PRO A 270 14.96 15.60 -4.01
C PRO A 270 14.31 14.33 -4.56
N GLY A 271 14.57 13.17 -3.96
CA GLY A 271 13.96 11.90 -4.39
C GLY A 271 12.45 11.86 -4.27
N MET A 272 11.87 12.57 -3.30
CA MET A 272 10.41 12.73 -3.14
C MET A 272 9.81 13.73 -4.14
N CYS A 273 10.58 14.69 -4.61
CA CYS A 273 10.21 15.56 -5.74
C CYS A 273 10.35 14.86 -7.10
N GLY A 274 11.03 13.71 -7.13
CA GLY A 274 11.18 12.90 -8.31
C GLY A 274 12.26 13.37 -9.29
N GLU A 275 13.19 14.17 -8.89
CA GLU A 275 14.23 14.73 -9.75
C GLU A 275 15.08 13.66 -10.44
N VAL A 276 15.33 12.55 -9.75
CA VAL A 276 16.12 11.44 -10.30
C VAL A 276 15.41 10.75 -11.45
N SER A 277 14.09 10.81 -11.48
CA SER A 277 13.27 10.11 -12.48
C SER A 277 13.03 10.95 -13.74
N ALA A 278 13.12 12.26 -13.67
CA ALA A 278 12.90 13.15 -14.81
C ALA A 278 13.88 12.88 -15.98
N ASN A 279 15.01 12.26 -15.67
CA ASN A 279 16.07 11.93 -16.63
C ASN A 279 16.02 10.49 -17.15
N ARG A 280 14.93 9.77 -16.97
CA ARG A 280 14.79 8.35 -17.36
C ARG A 280 13.73 8.15 -18.41
#